data_b7f584de088096ef6d519a23f6d7012b
#
_entry.id   b7f584de088096ef6d519a23f6d7012b
#
_cell.length_a   1.000
_cell.length_b   1.000
_cell.length_c   1.000
_cell.angle_alpha   90.00
_cell.angle_beta   90.00
_cell.angle_gamma   90.00
#
_symmetry.space_group_name_H-M   'P 1'
#
loop_
_entity.id
_entity.type
_entity.pdbx_description
1 polymer ?
#
loop_
_entity_poly.entity_id
_entity_poly.type
_entity_poly.pdbx_seq_one_letter_code
_entity_poly.pdbx_strand_id
1 'polypeptide(L)'
;PVITRTENRPWYGMYLGGSEVNLYLAEFKLLGANLPGTAEDYFKKGIRLSVQEYDKTAGLNQIPYYGTTYDYDPNEVSIELKDGEIDAMLASPDYNLTGSTSDQLEKVYLQQMIHFIMYPYDQFVTARRSGLPKFNSQLISRENYSAIPVTNFPRRFQTGVPNETSQLYQIQRDAYAAQGYTITGAGDANTSILNTERTWQDQGAPQWGEGPKN
;
A
#
# COMPACT_ATOMS: atom_id res chain seq x y z
N PRO A 1 19.68 -14.05 14.58
CA PRO A 1 19.15 -14.33 15.83
C PRO A 1 18.22 -13.35 16.31
N VAL A 2 17.21 -13.25 16.02
CA VAL A 2 16.45 -12.26 16.33
C VAL A 2 15.35 -12.86 16.96
N ILE A 3 15.03 -12.40 17.97
CA ILE A 3 13.80 -11.78 18.04
C ILE A 3 12.65 -12.75 18.04
N THR A 4 12.82 -13.80 18.67
CA THR A 4 11.74 -14.45 19.35
C THR A 4 11.68 -13.91 20.77
N ARG A 5 11.43 -12.62 20.90
CA ARG A 5 10.98 -12.12 22.18
C ARG A 5 9.53 -12.49 22.32
N THR A 6 9.24 -13.28 23.31
CA THR A 6 7.89 -13.63 23.74
C THR A 6 7.11 -12.44 24.30
N GLU A 7 7.73 -11.28 24.36
CA GLU A 7 7.12 -10.04 24.83
C GLU A 7 6.40 -9.36 23.67
N ASN A 8 5.10 -9.39 23.73
CA ASN A 8 4.25 -8.60 22.84
C ASN A 8 4.41 -7.12 23.21
N ARG A 9 5.17 -6.39 22.39
CA ARG A 9 5.35 -4.95 22.61
C ARG A 9 4.27 -4.19 21.88
N PRO A 10 3.66 -3.21 22.53
CA PRO A 10 2.55 -2.50 21.93
C PRO A 10 3.01 -1.70 20.71
N TRP A 11 2.34 -1.93 19.60
CA TRP A 11 2.35 -1.04 18.46
C TRP A 11 1.23 -0.01 18.65
N TYR A 12 1.45 1.22 18.25
CA TYR A 12 0.38 2.20 18.30
C TYR A 12 -0.77 1.81 17.38
N GLY A 13 -1.98 1.76 17.92
CA GLY A 13 -3.18 1.76 17.10
C GLY A 13 -3.36 3.14 16.48
N MET A 14 -2.81 3.38 15.32
CA MET A 14 -2.96 4.65 14.63
C MET A 14 -4.17 4.61 13.72
N TYR A 15 -5.10 5.53 13.89
CA TYR A 15 -6.25 5.65 13.00
C TYR A 15 -5.96 6.54 11.80
N LEU A 16 -5.18 7.59 11.99
CA LEU A 16 -4.76 8.52 10.94
C LEU A 16 -3.53 9.28 11.40
N GLY A 17 -2.41 9.05 10.73
CA GLY A 17 -1.13 9.68 11.05
C GLY A 17 -0.87 10.95 10.27
N GLY A 18 0.03 11.79 10.80
CA GLY A 18 0.47 12.99 10.09
C GLY A 18 1.18 12.68 8.78
N SER A 19 1.90 11.56 8.70
CA SER A 19 2.51 11.04 7.48
C SER A 19 1.45 10.74 6.43
N GLU A 20 0.48 9.92 6.79
CA GLU A 20 -0.62 9.49 5.93
C GLU A 20 -1.39 10.69 5.37
N VAL A 21 -1.77 11.64 6.24
CA VAL A 21 -2.46 12.86 5.82
C VAL A 21 -1.66 13.63 4.77
N ASN A 22 -0.35 13.82 4.98
CA ASN A 22 0.46 14.57 4.01
C ASN A 22 0.66 13.80 2.70
N LEU A 23 0.79 12.49 2.72
CA LEU A 23 0.85 11.68 1.50
C LEU A 23 -0.47 11.71 0.72
N TYR A 24 -1.64 11.72 1.39
CA TYR A 24 -2.92 11.93 0.72
C TYR A 24 -3.07 13.36 0.17
N LEU A 25 -2.58 14.38 0.88
CA LEU A 25 -2.61 15.75 0.37
C LEU A 25 -1.73 15.90 -0.88
N ALA A 26 -0.57 15.22 -0.94
CA ALA A 26 0.25 15.16 -2.15
C ALA A 26 -0.52 14.53 -3.32
N GLU A 27 -1.15 13.40 -3.09
CA GLU A 27 -2.00 12.73 -4.08
C GLU A 27 -3.13 13.62 -4.56
N PHE A 28 -3.93 14.19 -3.65
CA PHE A 28 -5.04 15.06 -4.01
C PHE A 28 -4.59 16.30 -4.79
N LYS A 29 -3.44 16.86 -4.44
CA LYS A 29 -2.86 17.99 -5.17
C LYS A 29 -2.50 17.60 -6.61
N LEU A 30 -1.92 16.42 -6.83
CA LEU A 30 -1.63 15.88 -8.16
C LEU A 30 -2.90 15.59 -8.96
N LEU A 31 -3.98 15.21 -8.30
CA LEU A 31 -5.28 14.98 -8.90
C LEU A 31 -6.10 16.26 -9.11
N GLY A 32 -5.50 17.44 -8.88
CA GLY A 32 -6.12 18.73 -9.20
C GLY A 32 -6.86 19.39 -8.05
N ALA A 33 -6.75 18.89 -6.82
CA ALA A 33 -7.34 19.55 -5.67
C ALA A 33 -6.71 20.93 -5.41
N ASN A 34 -7.55 21.92 -5.13
CA ASN A 34 -7.11 23.26 -4.79
C ASN A 34 -6.63 23.32 -3.33
N LEU A 35 -5.37 22.96 -3.12
CA LEU A 35 -4.71 22.94 -1.82
C LEU A 35 -3.56 23.96 -1.80
N PRO A 36 -3.22 24.56 -0.64
CA PRO A 36 -2.05 25.42 -0.51
C PRO A 36 -0.77 24.61 -0.74
N GLY A 37 0.33 25.28 -1.12
CA GLY A 37 1.64 24.61 -1.34
C GLY A 37 1.70 23.73 -2.59
N THR A 38 2.76 22.95 -2.68
CA THR A 38 3.02 22.04 -3.79
C THR A 38 2.78 20.58 -3.39
N ALA A 39 2.57 19.69 -4.37
CA ALA A 39 2.49 18.26 -4.12
C ALA A 39 3.80 17.72 -3.52
N GLU A 40 4.94 18.26 -3.97
CA GLU A 40 6.27 17.85 -3.46
C GLU A 40 6.47 18.24 -2.00
N ASP A 41 5.98 19.42 -1.56
CA ASP A 41 6.05 19.82 -0.15
C ASP A 41 5.31 18.83 0.75
N TYR A 42 4.10 18.45 0.36
CA TYR A 42 3.32 17.44 1.07
C TYR A 42 3.98 16.08 1.04
N PHE A 43 4.48 15.66 -0.12
CA PHE A 43 5.16 14.39 -0.31
C PHE A 43 6.38 14.26 0.61
N LYS A 44 7.30 15.23 0.55
CA LYS A 44 8.51 15.24 1.40
C LYS A 44 8.18 15.33 2.88
N LYS A 45 7.16 16.10 3.24
CA LYS A 45 6.68 16.18 4.62
C LYS A 45 6.08 14.85 5.10
N GLY A 46 5.31 14.17 4.25
CA GLY A 46 4.77 12.84 4.54
C GLY A 46 5.86 11.81 4.81
N ILE A 47 6.90 11.78 3.96
CA ILE A 47 8.05 10.89 4.14
C ILE A 47 8.78 11.20 5.45
N ARG A 48 9.07 12.46 5.72
CA ARG A 48 9.72 12.88 6.97
C ARG A 48 8.99 12.36 8.19
N LEU A 49 7.68 12.58 8.24
CA LEU A 49 6.86 12.15 9.37
C LEU A 49 6.80 10.62 9.47
N SER A 50 6.79 9.91 8.34
CA SER A 50 6.83 8.44 8.34
C SER A 50 8.12 7.91 8.96
N VAL A 51 9.27 8.43 8.53
CA VAL A 51 10.58 8.02 9.07
C VAL A 51 10.65 8.29 10.57
N GLN A 52 10.26 9.48 11.00
CA GLN A 52 10.25 9.86 12.43
C GLN A 52 9.32 8.98 13.27
N GLU A 53 8.18 8.58 12.72
CA GLU A 53 7.24 7.70 13.39
C GLU A 53 7.82 6.30 13.59
N TYR A 54 8.42 5.73 12.55
CA TYR A 54 9.05 4.42 12.63
C TYR A 54 10.25 4.42 13.56
N ASP A 55 11.10 5.44 13.50
CA ASP A 55 12.22 5.62 14.42
C ASP A 55 11.76 5.70 15.89
N LYS A 56 10.79 6.58 16.17
CA LYS A 56 10.20 6.69 17.51
C LYS A 56 9.62 5.37 17.99
N THR A 57 8.94 4.63 17.11
CA THR A 57 8.35 3.33 17.47
C THR A 57 9.43 2.30 17.73
N ALA A 58 10.50 2.29 16.95
CA ALA A 58 11.65 1.42 17.16
C ALA A 58 12.30 1.67 18.52
N GLY A 59 12.53 2.93 18.88
CA GLY A 59 13.09 3.31 20.16
C GLY A 59 12.19 2.93 21.34
N LEU A 60 10.89 3.20 21.25
CA LEU A 60 9.94 2.84 22.31
C LEU A 60 9.82 1.32 22.52
N ASN A 61 9.93 0.56 21.46
CA ASN A 61 9.91 -0.89 21.52
C ASN A 61 11.26 -1.49 21.85
N GLN A 62 12.30 -0.67 21.99
CA GLN A 62 13.67 -1.13 22.27
C GLN A 62 14.06 -2.28 21.33
N ILE A 63 13.84 -2.09 20.04
CA ILE A 63 14.21 -3.13 19.08
C ILE A 63 15.71 -3.38 19.16
N PRO A 64 16.18 -4.61 18.90
CA PRO A 64 17.59 -4.93 18.96
C PRO A 64 18.41 -3.97 18.09
N TYR A 65 19.54 -3.54 18.64
CA TYR A 65 20.50 -2.62 18.00
C TYR A 65 20.05 -1.18 17.80
N TYR A 66 18.90 -0.80 18.32
CA TYR A 66 18.53 0.60 18.38
C TYR A 66 19.42 1.32 19.40
N GLY A 67 20.16 2.33 18.93
CA GLY A 67 21.12 3.06 19.76
C GLY A 67 22.41 2.30 20.08
N THR A 68 22.62 1.10 19.53
CA THR A 68 23.81 0.27 19.76
C THR A 68 24.37 -0.29 18.46
N THR A 69 25.66 -0.63 18.45
CA THR A 69 26.29 -1.31 17.32
C THR A 69 26.28 -2.83 17.51
N TYR A 70 26.47 -3.56 16.44
CA TYR A 70 26.68 -5.01 16.51
C TYR A 70 28.08 -5.31 17.05
N ASP A 71 28.15 -6.24 17.99
CA ASP A 71 29.46 -6.64 18.59
C ASP A 71 30.38 -7.35 17.57
N TYR A 72 29.84 -7.93 16.53
CA TYR A 72 30.57 -8.73 15.55
C TYR A 72 30.77 -8.04 14.19
N ASP A 73 30.21 -6.86 13.98
CA ASP A 73 30.49 -6.02 12.81
C ASP A 73 30.78 -4.58 13.21
N PRO A 74 32.08 -4.24 13.34
CA PRO A 74 32.48 -2.90 13.77
C PRO A 74 32.16 -1.80 12.73
N ASN A 75 31.75 -2.18 11.51
CA ASN A 75 31.35 -1.23 10.47
C ASN A 75 29.84 -0.99 10.47
N GLU A 76 29.10 -1.76 11.20
CA GLU A 76 27.63 -1.60 11.27
C GLU A 76 27.29 -0.47 12.24
N VAL A 77 26.50 0.45 11.74
CA VAL A 77 26.01 1.58 12.53
C VAL A 77 24.70 1.22 13.22
N SER A 78 24.44 1.88 14.34
CA SER A 78 23.15 1.81 15.01
C SER A 78 22.01 2.19 14.08
N ILE A 79 20.88 1.51 14.21
CA ILE A 79 19.68 1.74 13.39
C ILE A 79 18.86 2.96 13.81
N GLU A 80 19.27 3.68 14.83
CA GLU A 80 18.61 4.93 15.23
C GLU A 80 18.78 6.02 14.16
N LEU A 81 17.78 6.85 14.03
CA LEU A 81 17.83 8.00 13.16
C LEU A 81 18.77 9.07 13.74
N LYS A 82 19.68 9.56 12.93
CA LYS A 82 20.65 10.59 13.31
C LYS A 82 20.27 11.97 12.76
N ASP A 83 20.78 13.00 13.42
CA ASP A 83 20.54 14.38 13.00
C ASP A 83 20.99 14.61 11.55
N GLY A 84 20.11 15.20 10.76
CA GLY A 84 20.36 15.52 9.36
C GLY A 84 20.17 14.40 8.34
N GLU A 85 20.01 13.14 8.76
CA GLU A 85 19.86 12.01 7.82
C GLU A 85 18.61 12.13 6.95
N ILE A 86 17.48 12.56 7.53
CA ILE A 86 16.25 12.77 6.74
C ILE A 86 16.45 13.91 5.73
N ASP A 87 17.10 14.98 6.13
CA ASP A 87 17.34 16.12 5.24
C ASP A 87 18.27 15.72 4.09
N ALA A 88 19.32 14.98 4.37
CA ALA A 88 20.23 14.44 3.36
C ALA A 88 19.50 13.49 2.40
N MET A 89 18.66 12.59 2.92
CA MET A 89 17.83 11.69 2.11
C MET A 89 16.90 12.48 1.20
N LEU A 90 16.12 13.40 1.74
CA LEU A 90 15.13 14.18 0.98
C LEU A 90 15.74 15.18 0.00
N ALA A 91 17.05 15.49 0.14
CA ALA A 91 17.79 16.30 -0.84
C ALA A 91 18.14 15.51 -2.11
N SER A 92 18.07 14.16 -2.09
CA SER A 92 18.28 13.37 -3.30
C SER A 92 17.22 13.66 -4.36
N PRO A 93 17.62 13.77 -5.64
CA PRO A 93 16.68 13.92 -6.76
C PRO A 93 15.61 12.82 -6.84
N ASP A 94 15.84 11.66 -6.26
CA ASP A 94 14.89 10.55 -6.25
C ASP A 94 13.58 10.90 -5.53
N TYR A 95 13.65 11.82 -4.57
CA TYR A 95 12.49 12.33 -3.83
C TYR A 95 11.83 13.56 -4.46
N ASN A 96 12.25 13.99 -5.63
CA ASN A 96 11.57 15.04 -6.37
C ASN A 96 10.39 14.45 -7.16
N LEU A 97 9.27 15.17 -7.16
CA LEU A 97 8.11 14.81 -7.98
C LEU A 97 8.29 15.39 -9.40
N THR A 98 8.89 14.59 -10.28
CA THR A 98 9.17 14.95 -11.68
C THR A 98 8.51 13.97 -12.64
N GLY A 99 8.40 14.36 -13.90
CA GLY A 99 7.75 13.54 -14.94
C GLY A 99 6.26 13.85 -15.07
N SER A 100 5.53 12.93 -15.70
CA SER A 100 4.08 13.04 -15.86
C SER A 100 3.37 12.94 -14.52
N THR A 101 2.10 13.37 -14.47
CA THR A 101 1.26 13.20 -13.27
C THR A 101 1.20 11.73 -12.83
N SER A 102 1.12 10.81 -13.79
CA SER A 102 1.15 9.37 -13.50
C SER A 102 2.45 8.92 -12.84
N ASP A 103 3.61 9.44 -13.28
CA ASP A 103 4.91 9.11 -12.68
C ASP A 103 5.04 9.70 -11.26
N GLN A 104 4.54 10.91 -11.06
CA GLN A 104 4.51 11.55 -9.74
C GLN A 104 3.58 10.81 -8.78
N LEU A 105 2.39 10.41 -9.23
CA LEU A 105 1.44 9.61 -8.46
C LEU A 105 2.03 8.24 -8.11
N GLU A 106 2.80 7.61 -9.01
CA GLU A 106 3.47 6.34 -8.71
C GLU A 106 4.41 6.49 -7.52
N LYS A 107 5.20 7.57 -7.46
CA LYS A 107 6.07 7.85 -6.30
C LYS A 107 5.28 8.05 -5.01
N VAL A 108 4.19 8.83 -5.07
CA VAL A 108 3.34 9.08 -3.89
C VAL A 108 2.71 7.80 -3.37
N TYR A 109 2.11 7.00 -4.23
CA TYR A 109 1.50 5.73 -3.83
C TYR A 109 2.53 4.71 -3.33
N LEU A 110 3.72 4.68 -3.92
CA LEU A 110 4.80 3.84 -3.42
C LEU A 110 5.18 4.21 -1.98
N GLN A 111 5.27 5.51 -1.69
CA GLN A 111 5.56 5.97 -0.32
C GLN A 111 4.40 5.68 0.65
N GLN A 112 3.15 5.75 0.21
CA GLN A 112 2.01 5.28 1.00
C GLN A 112 2.15 3.79 1.32
N MET A 113 2.49 2.95 0.33
CA MET A 113 2.67 1.51 0.54
C MET A 113 3.84 1.21 1.49
N ILE A 114 4.93 1.98 1.42
CA ILE A 114 6.06 1.85 2.34
C ILE A 114 5.64 2.28 3.75
N HIS A 115 4.91 3.38 3.88
CA HIS A 115 4.38 3.83 5.17
C HIS A 115 3.46 2.77 5.79
N PHE A 116 2.64 2.12 4.98
CA PHE A 116 1.71 1.08 5.42
C PHE A 116 2.32 -0.32 5.56
N ILE A 117 3.64 -0.46 5.60
CA ILE A 117 4.27 -1.80 5.66
C ILE A 117 3.83 -2.62 6.88
N MET A 118 3.49 -1.96 7.98
CA MET A 118 2.94 -2.59 9.19
C MET A 118 1.41 -2.57 9.24
N TYR A 119 0.76 -2.02 8.22
CA TYR A 119 -0.70 -1.88 8.09
C TYR A 119 -1.17 -2.57 6.79
N PRO A 120 -1.24 -3.91 6.78
CA PRO A 120 -1.43 -4.68 5.54
C PRO A 120 -2.76 -4.39 4.84
N TYR A 121 -3.80 -3.98 5.58
CA TYR A 121 -5.08 -3.62 4.99
C TYR A 121 -4.99 -2.32 4.19
N ASP A 122 -4.33 -1.30 4.74
CA ASP A 122 -4.15 0.00 4.10
C ASP A 122 -3.20 -0.11 2.90
N GLN A 123 -2.15 -0.93 3.04
CA GLN A 123 -1.25 -1.27 1.94
C GLN A 123 -2.01 -1.96 0.80
N PHE A 124 -2.87 -2.93 1.11
CA PHE A 124 -3.69 -3.62 0.12
C PHE A 124 -4.69 -2.68 -0.58
N VAL A 125 -5.37 -1.81 0.19
CA VAL A 125 -6.28 -0.82 -0.37
C VAL A 125 -5.53 0.16 -1.27
N THR A 126 -4.35 0.62 -0.87
CA THR A 126 -3.51 1.50 -1.69
C THR A 126 -3.09 0.81 -2.98
N ALA A 127 -2.66 -0.44 -2.94
CA ALA A 127 -2.34 -1.22 -4.14
C ALA A 127 -3.54 -1.37 -5.08
N ARG A 128 -4.73 -1.64 -4.54
CA ARG A 128 -5.95 -1.79 -5.34
C ARG A 128 -6.37 -0.51 -6.04
N ARG A 129 -6.35 0.62 -5.35
CA ARG A 129 -6.81 1.90 -5.92
C ARG A 129 -5.80 2.56 -6.84
N SER A 130 -4.52 2.25 -6.68
CA SER A 130 -3.42 2.82 -7.47
C SER A 130 -2.98 1.96 -8.65
N GLY A 131 -3.28 0.67 -8.65
CA GLY A 131 -2.78 -0.30 -9.63
C GLY A 131 -1.29 -0.66 -9.45
N LEU A 132 -0.69 -0.32 -8.30
CA LEU A 132 0.71 -0.66 -7.99
C LEU A 132 0.84 -2.07 -7.38
N PRO A 133 2.00 -2.70 -7.50
CA PRO A 133 3.17 -2.27 -8.29
C PRO A 133 2.89 -2.33 -9.80
N LYS A 134 3.37 -1.31 -10.51
CA LYS A 134 3.20 -1.15 -11.95
C LYS A 134 4.10 -2.11 -12.72
N PHE A 135 3.59 -2.67 -13.82
CA PHE A 135 4.44 -3.37 -14.80
C PHE A 135 5.44 -2.39 -15.39
N ASN A 136 6.67 -2.81 -15.56
CA ASN A 136 7.75 -1.98 -16.09
C ASN A 136 8.05 -0.71 -15.28
N SER A 137 7.75 -0.71 -13.98
CA SER A 137 8.15 0.38 -13.09
C SER A 137 9.66 0.57 -13.08
N GLN A 138 10.10 1.83 -13.10
CA GLN A 138 11.51 2.19 -12.91
C GLN A 138 11.85 2.36 -11.42
N LEU A 139 10.85 2.40 -10.55
CA LEU A 139 11.01 2.62 -9.10
C LEU A 139 11.10 1.30 -8.34
N ILE A 140 10.30 0.32 -8.75
CA ILE A 140 10.26 -0.99 -8.11
C ILE A 140 10.17 -2.08 -9.16
N SER A 141 11.13 -2.98 -9.17
CA SER A 141 11.10 -4.13 -10.04
C SER A 141 10.07 -5.13 -9.57
N ARG A 142 9.16 -5.52 -10.45
CA ARG A 142 8.22 -6.59 -10.18
C ARG A 142 8.81 -7.92 -10.63
N GLU A 143 9.06 -8.80 -9.68
CA GLU A 143 9.45 -10.17 -9.99
C GLU A 143 8.22 -11.03 -10.30
N ASN A 144 8.30 -11.79 -11.39
CA ASN A 144 7.32 -12.82 -11.68
C ASN A 144 7.71 -14.08 -10.92
N TYR A 145 6.88 -14.48 -9.97
CA TYR A 145 7.01 -15.81 -9.38
C TYR A 145 6.66 -16.87 -10.43
N SER A 146 7.67 -17.60 -10.89
CA SER A 146 7.50 -18.61 -11.94
C SER A 146 6.57 -19.75 -11.55
N ALA A 147 6.40 -20.01 -10.26
CA ALA A 147 5.54 -21.09 -9.76
C ALA A 147 4.04 -20.73 -9.77
N ILE A 148 3.70 -19.46 -9.65
CA ILE A 148 2.33 -18.96 -9.72
C ILE A 148 2.38 -17.60 -10.42
N PRO A 149 2.17 -17.53 -11.72
CA PRO A 149 2.10 -16.27 -12.43
C PRO A 149 0.85 -15.52 -11.99
N VAL A 150 0.93 -14.79 -10.90
CA VAL A 150 -0.14 -13.87 -10.47
C VAL A 150 -0.06 -12.65 -11.37
N THR A 151 -0.74 -12.74 -12.48
CA THR A 151 -0.81 -11.64 -13.44
C THR A 151 -1.87 -10.61 -13.06
N ASN A 152 -2.84 -11.00 -12.23
CA ASN A 152 -3.95 -10.13 -11.85
C ASN A 152 -4.37 -10.38 -10.40
N PHE A 153 -4.77 -9.32 -9.69
CA PHE A 153 -5.44 -9.43 -8.40
C PHE A 153 -6.95 -9.52 -8.58
N PRO A 154 -7.63 -10.40 -7.83
CA PRO A 154 -9.08 -10.42 -7.80
C PRO A 154 -9.64 -9.06 -7.39
N ARG A 155 -10.62 -8.57 -8.14
CA ARG A 155 -11.30 -7.30 -7.84
C ARG A 155 -12.50 -7.51 -6.91
N ARG A 156 -12.96 -8.73 -6.78
CA ARG A 156 -13.99 -9.15 -5.83
C ARG A 156 -13.71 -10.55 -5.30
N PHE A 157 -14.37 -10.91 -4.22
CA PHE A 157 -14.38 -12.29 -3.73
C PHE A 157 -15.32 -13.18 -4.55
N GLN A 158 -15.14 -14.48 -4.43
CA GLN A 158 -16.10 -15.45 -4.95
C GLN A 158 -17.46 -15.24 -4.27
N THR A 159 -18.52 -15.38 -5.05
CA THR A 159 -19.88 -15.49 -4.51
C THR A 159 -20.14 -16.96 -4.17
N GLY A 160 -20.73 -17.22 -3.01
CA GLY A 160 -21.25 -18.56 -2.74
C GLY A 160 -22.40 -18.87 -3.72
N VAL A 161 -22.53 -20.13 -4.14
CA VAL A 161 -23.71 -20.58 -4.86
C VAL A 161 -24.90 -20.55 -3.91
N PRO A 162 -25.96 -19.80 -4.22
CA PRO A 162 -27.16 -19.79 -3.39
C PRO A 162 -27.74 -21.19 -3.26
N ASN A 163 -28.16 -21.55 -2.06
CA ASN A 163 -28.79 -22.84 -1.83
C ASN A 163 -30.24 -22.83 -2.31
N GLU A 164 -30.56 -23.67 -3.28
CA GLU A 164 -31.90 -23.76 -3.89
C GLU A 164 -33.02 -24.07 -2.91
N THR A 165 -32.71 -24.69 -1.78
CA THR A 165 -33.68 -24.98 -0.72
C THR A 165 -33.84 -23.83 0.29
N SER A 166 -33.04 -22.78 0.17
CA SER A 166 -33.12 -21.64 1.04
C SER A 166 -34.27 -20.71 0.65
N GLN A 167 -35.00 -20.19 1.64
CA GLN A 167 -35.98 -19.13 1.42
C GLN A 167 -35.38 -17.85 0.83
N LEU A 168 -34.06 -17.65 0.97
CA LEU A 168 -33.34 -16.50 0.45
C LEU A 168 -32.75 -16.73 -0.95
N TYR A 169 -32.98 -17.89 -1.55
CA TYR A 169 -32.36 -18.27 -2.82
C TYR A 169 -32.58 -17.21 -3.93
N GLN A 170 -33.83 -16.86 -4.16
CA GLN A 170 -34.14 -15.90 -5.22
C GLN A 170 -33.60 -14.50 -4.88
N ILE A 171 -33.72 -14.07 -3.64
CA ILE A 171 -33.21 -12.76 -3.18
C ILE A 171 -31.69 -12.66 -3.41
N GLN A 172 -30.95 -13.71 -3.07
CA GLN A 172 -29.49 -13.74 -3.28
C GLN A 172 -29.14 -13.69 -4.78
N ARG A 173 -29.82 -14.44 -5.61
CA ARG A 173 -29.61 -14.41 -7.06
C ARG A 173 -29.91 -13.04 -7.66
N ASP A 174 -31.00 -12.45 -7.27
CA ASP A 174 -31.39 -11.11 -7.75
C ASP A 174 -30.38 -10.05 -7.29
N ALA A 175 -29.88 -10.15 -6.08
CA ALA A 175 -28.84 -9.27 -5.58
C ALA A 175 -27.51 -9.40 -6.35
N TYR A 176 -27.11 -10.61 -6.72
CA TYR A 176 -25.91 -10.82 -7.54
C TYR A 176 -26.13 -10.29 -8.97
N ALA A 177 -27.28 -10.58 -9.55
CA ALA A 177 -27.62 -10.08 -10.88
C ALA A 177 -27.67 -8.55 -10.94
N ALA A 178 -28.26 -7.91 -9.93
CA ALA A 178 -28.31 -6.45 -9.81
C ALA A 178 -26.91 -5.79 -9.69
N GLN A 179 -25.94 -6.51 -9.15
CA GLN A 179 -24.56 -6.05 -9.07
C GLN A 179 -23.74 -6.44 -10.32
N GLY A 180 -24.31 -7.17 -11.26
CA GLY A 180 -23.62 -7.66 -12.45
C GLY A 180 -22.63 -8.80 -12.14
N TYR A 181 -22.83 -9.54 -11.05
CA TYR A 181 -21.93 -10.61 -10.67
C TYR A 181 -22.31 -11.95 -11.26
N THR A 182 -21.32 -12.64 -11.80
CA THR A 182 -21.44 -14.04 -12.15
C THR A 182 -21.35 -14.88 -10.88
N ILE A 183 -22.29 -15.81 -10.68
CA ILE A 183 -22.26 -16.73 -9.57
C ILE A 183 -21.14 -17.75 -9.81
N THR A 184 -20.17 -17.79 -8.90
CA THR A 184 -19.04 -18.71 -8.96
C THR A 184 -19.12 -19.68 -7.79
N GLY A 185 -19.08 -20.99 -8.07
CA GLY A 185 -19.08 -22.03 -7.04
C GLY A 185 -17.82 -22.00 -6.18
N ALA A 186 -17.91 -22.58 -4.98
CA ALA A 186 -16.74 -22.87 -4.18
C ALA A 186 -15.83 -23.81 -4.95
N GLY A 187 -14.64 -23.37 -5.33
CA GLY A 187 -13.70 -24.13 -6.16
C GLY A 187 -13.63 -23.69 -7.63
N ASP A 188 -14.56 -22.90 -8.12
CA ASP A 188 -14.43 -22.23 -9.41
C ASP A 188 -13.51 -21.03 -9.26
N ALA A 189 -12.23 -21.30 -9.25
CA ALA A 189 -11.19 -20.28 -9.36
C ALA A 189 -11.14 -19.74 -10.79
N ASN A 190 -12.28 -19.33 -11.37
CA ASN A 190 -12.26 -18.59 -12.61
C ASN A 190 -11.72 -17.19 -12.33
N THR A 191 -10.41 -17.13 -12.22
CA THR A 191 -9.66 -15.93 -11.90
C THR A 191 -9.98 -14.79 -12.86
N SER A 192 -10.35 -15.07 -14.10
CA SER A 192 -10.68 -14.04 -15.10
C SER A 192 -11.93 -13.25 -14.69
N ILE A 193 -12.98 -13.93 -14.24
CA ILE A 193 -14.22 -13.26 -13.80
C ILE A 193 -13.97 -12.43 -12.54
N LEU A 194 -13.27 -12.99 -11.57
CA LEU A 194 -12.93 -12.28 -10.32
C LEU A 194 -12.04 -11.06 -10.56
N ASN A 195 -11.23 -11.08 -11.61
CA ASN A 195 -10.35 -9.97 -11.96
C ASN A 195 -11.06 -8.84 -12.73
N THR A 196 -12.14 -9.15 -13.41
CA THR A 196 -12.85 -8.20 -14.30
C THR A 196 -14.13 -7.63 -13.69
N GLU A 197 -14.85 -8.42 -12.92
CA GLU A 197 -16.06 -7.94 -12.23
C GLU A 197 -15.68 -7.14 -10.99
N ARG A 198 -16.24 -5.95 -10.87
CA ARG A 198 -15.88 -4.95 -9.86
C ARG A 198 -17.03 -4.67 -8.91
N THR A 199 -16.70 -4.48 -7.64
CA THR A 199 -17.63 -3.87 -6.68
C THR A 199 -17.85 -2.39 -7.03
N TRP A 200 -18.93 -1.80 -6.53
CA TRP A 200 -19.23 -0.40 -6.80
C TRP A 200 -18.12 0.56 -6.31
N GLN A 201 -17.45 0.24 -5.21
CA GLN A 201 -16.34 1.04 -4.69
C GLN A 201 -15.06 0.95 -5.54
N ASP A 202 -14.97 -0.07 -6.38
CA ASP A 202 -13.78 -0.35 -7.19
C ASP A 202 -13.93 0.15 -8.63
N GLN A 203 -15.05 0.79 -8.95
CA GLN A 203 -15.31 1.34 -10.29
C GLN A 203 -14.31 2.46 -10.59
N GLY A 204 -13.69 2.40 -11.76
CA GLY A 204 -12.71 3.40 -12.19
C GLY A 204 -11.29 3.21 -11.67
N ALA A 205 -11.07 2.38 -10.67
CA ALA A 205 -9.69 2.08 -10.23
C ALA A 205 -8.90 1.38 -11.36
N PRO A 206 -7.58 1.63 -11.50
CA PRO A 206 -6.77 0.96 -12.50
C PRO A 206 -6.67 -0.54 -12.21
N GLN A 207 -6.44 -1.35 -13.23
CA GLN A 207 -6.07 -2.74 -13.02
C GLN A 207 -4.71 -2.82 -12.33
N TRP A 208 -4.51 -3.88 -11.55
CA TRP A 208 -3.22 -4.09 -10.93
C TRP A 208 -2.11 -4.27 -11.97
N GLY A 209 -1.02 -3.56 -11.79
CA GLY A 209 0.11 -3.53 -12.72
C GLY A 209 0.01 -2.45 -13.80
N GLU A 210 -1.15 -1.78 -13.97
CA GLU A 210 -1.28 -0.65 -14.90
C GLU A 210 -0.71 0.65 -14.32
N GLY A 211 -0.68 0.74 -12.99
CA GLY A 211 -0.28 1.96 -12.29
C GLY A 211 -1.36 3.04 -12.28
N PRO A 212 -1.05 4.20 -11.70
CA PRO A 212 -2.01 5.28 -11.53
C PRO A 212 -2.52 5.81 -12.88
N LYS A 213 -3.83 6.07 -12.94
CA LYS A 213 -4.47 6.78 -14.06
C LYS A 213 -4.80 8.20 -13.61
N ASN A 214 -4.64 9.13 -14.54
CA ASN A 214 -5.02 10.53 -14.35
C ASN A 214 -6.54 10.68 -14.41
#